data_677b265fdbcd7073150137c0fe5b0124
#
_entry.id   677b265fdbcd7073150137c0fe5b0124
#
_cell.length_a   1.000
_cell.length_b   1.000
_cell.length_c   1.000
_cell.angle_alpha   90.00
_cell.angle_beta   90.00
_cell.angle_gamma   90.00
#
_symmetry.space_group_name_H-M   'P 1'
#
loop_
_entity.id
_entity.type
_entity.pdbx_description
1 polymer ?
#
loop_
_entity_poly.entity_id
_entity_poly.type
_entity_poly.pdbx_seq_one_letter_code
_entity_poly.pdbx_strand_id
1 'polypeptide(L)'
;AIYGKGGSGKSFALSNLSYMMAQQGKRVLLIGCDPKSDTTSLLFGGKACPTIIETSSKKKLAGEEVSIEDVCFQRDGVFAMELGGPEVGRGCGGRGIIHGFELLEKLGFHEWGFDYVLLDFLGDVVCGGFGLPIARDMCQKVIVVGSNDLQSLYVANNVCKAVEYFRSMGGNVGVAGMIVNKDDGTGEAQAFAKAVDIPVLCAIPANEEIRRKSANYQIIGKPGGEWAPLFEELAINVAKAPPQRPTPLEQDGLLDLFSPEETGGNVQLIPASQADMRGG
;
A
#
# COMPACT_ATOMS: atom_id res chain seq x y z
N ALA A 1 1.88 -0.72 -7.11
CA ALA A 1 1.05 -0.23 -6.00
C ALA A 1 1.21 -1.11 -4.77
N ILE A 2 1.02 -0.55 -3.57
CA ILE A 2 1.07 -1.30 -2.31
C ILE A 2 -0.30 -1.25 -1.64
N TYR A 3 -0.76 -2.40 -1.13
CA TYR A 3 -2.02 -2.57 -0.40
C TYR A 3 -1.84 -3.42 0.85
N GLY A 4 -2.76 -3.33 1.80
CA GLY A 4 -2.75 -4.11 3.04
C GLY A 4 -3.46 -3.36 4.17
N LYS A 5 -3.85 -4.05 5.22
CA LYS A 5 -4.61 -3.52 6.37
C LYS A 5 -4.08 -2.18 6.87
N GLY A 6 -4.96 -1.31 7.34
CA GLY A 6 -4.56 -0.09 8.04
C GLY A 6 -3.60 -0.40 9.19
N GLY A 7 -2.48 0.32 9.28
CA GLY A 7 -1.44 0.08 10.28
C GLY A 7 -0.50 -1.11 10.02
N SER A 8 -0.63 -1.82 8.89
CA SER A 8 0.30 -2.90 8.51
C SER A 8 1.71 -2.42 8.17
N GLY A 9 1.94 -1.10 8.02
CA GLY A 9 3.26 -0.54 7.72
C GLY A 9 3.56 -0.36 6.23
N LYS A 10 2.55 -0.22 5.38
CA LYS A 10 2.70 0.05 3.95
C LYS A 10 3.61 1.25 3.67
N SER A 11 3.23 2.42 4.17
CA SER A 11 3.97 3.67 3.96
C SER A 11 5.41 3.58 4.50
N PHE A 12 5.61 2.89 5.64
CA PHE A 12 6.94 2.62 6.17
C PHE A 12 7.78 1.76 5.22
N ALA A 13 7.23 0.64 4.75
CA ALA A 13 7.94 -0.24 3.82
C ALA A 13 8.26 0.47 2.51
N LEU A 14 7.28 1.22 1.97
CA LEU A 14 7.41 1.90 0.68
C LEU A 14 8.39 3.08 0.72
N SER A 15 8.41 3.86 1.82
CA SER A 15 9.37 4.96 2.01
C SER A 15 10.81 4.45 2.12
N ASN A 16 11.04 3.36 2.86
CA ASN A 16 12.36 2.75 2.94
C ASN A 16 12.79 2.11 1.62
N LEU A 17 11.87 1.45 0.91
CA LEU A 17 12.13 0.89 -0.42
C LEU A 17 12.48 2.00 -1.43
N SER A 18 11.69 3.08 -1.48
CA SER A 18 11.93 4.21 -2.39
C SER A 18 13.30 4.86 -2.12
N TYR A 19 13.64 5.04 -0.83
CA TYR A 19 14.94 5.54 -0.43
C TYR A 19 16.07 4.62 -0.91
N MET A 20 15.98 3.31 -0.63
CA MET A 20 17.00 2.35 -1.04
C MET A 20 17.18 2.32 -2.57
N MET A 21 16.10 2.28 -3.34
CA MET A 21 16.16 2.33 -4.79
C MET A 21 16.82 3.62 -5.31
N ALA A 22 16.52 4.77 -4.70
CA ALA A 22 17.15 6.04 -5.05
C ALA A 22 18.66 6.04 -4.75
N GLN A 23 19.09 5.47 -3.61
CA GLN A 23 20.52 5.32 -3.30
C GLN A 23 21.23 4.37 -4.26
N GLN A 24 20.51 3.45 -4.90
CA GLN A 24 21.02 2.59 -5.97
C GLN A 24 21.01 3.27 -7.37
N GLY A 25 20.77 4.58 -7.42
CA GLY A 25 20.80 5.37 -8.65
C GLY A 25 19.55 5.29 -9.51
N LYS A 26 18.42 4.80 -8.96
CA LYS A 26 17.13 4.78 -9.66
C LYS A 26 16.39 6.11 -9.50
N ARG A 27 15.73 6.56 -10.56
CA ARG A 27 14.76 7.67 -10.47
C ARG A 27 13.44 7.12 -9.95
N VAL A 28 13.12 7.46 -8.71
CA VAL A 28 11.94 6.92 -8.01
C VAL A 28 10.98 8.04 -7.66
N LEU A 29 9.70 7.84 -7.97
CA LEU A 29 8.60 8.68 -7.53
C LEU A 29 7.73 7.90 -6.54
N LEU A 30 7.57 8.43 -5.34
CA LEU A 30 6.65 7.96 -4.32
C LEU A 30 5.39 8.82 -4.32
N ILE A 31 4.23 8.21 -4.52
CA ILE A 31 2.94 8.91 -4.51
C ILE A 31 2.07 8.39 -3.38
N GLY A 32 1.69 9.26 -2.45
CA GLY A 32 0.69 8.98 -1.44
C GLY A 32 -0.72 9.06 -2.04
N CYS A 33 -1.42 7.95 -2.04
CA CYS A 33 -2.79 7.80 -2.57
C CYS A 33 -3.79 7.55 -1.44
N ASP A 34 -3.42 7.84 -0.19
CA ASP A 34 -4.31 7.82 0.96
C ASP A 34 -4.89 9.24 1.18
N PRO A 35 -6.20 9.40 1.35
CA PRO A 35 -6.80 10.70 1.70
C PRO A 35 -6.23 11.36 2.95
N LYS A 36 -5.57 10.62 3.85
CA LYS A 36 -4.87 11.16 5.01
C LYS A 36 -3.62 11.95 4.63
N SER A 37 -3.06 11.68 3.43
CA SER A 37 -1.90 12.41 2.87
C SER A 37 -0.70 12.45 3.82
N ASP A 38 -0.31 11.30 4.35
CA ASP A 38 0.79 11.16 5.31
C ASP A 38 1.92 10.22 4.85
N THR A 39 1.82 9.67 3.64
CA THR A 39 2.79 8.72 3.08
C THR A 39 4.20 9.30 3.03
N THR A 40 4.33 10.55 2.62
CA THR A 40 5.62 11.22 2.44
C THR A 40 6.25 11.68 3.75
N SER A 41 5.51 11.67 4.86
CA SER A 41 5.97 12.18 6.15
C SER A 41 7.24 11.50 6.66
N LEU A 42 7.41 10.19 6.45
CA LEU A 42 8.62 9.48 6.86
C LEU A 42 9.87 10.00 6.14
N LEU A 43 9.77 10.32 4.85
CA LEU A 43 10.87 10.89 4.08
C LEU A 43 11.21 12.31 4.53
N PHE A 44 10.21 13.10 4.91
CA PHE A 44 10.36 14.53 5.23
C PHE A 44 10.38 14.84 6.73
N GLY A 45 10.72 13.83 7.57
CA GLY A 45 10.94 14.03 9.00
C GLY A 45 9.69 14.46 9.77
N GLY A 46 8.54 13.87 9.43
CA GLY A 46 7.25 14.09 10.08
C GLY A 46 6.34 15.10 9.39
N LYS A 47 6.80 15.72 8.29
CA LYS A 47 5.98 16.64 7.49
C LYS A 47 5.60 15.98 6.17
N ALA A 48 4.31 15.85 5.89
CA ALA A 48 3.84 15.42 4.58
C ALA A 48 3.97 16.53 3.54
N CYS A 49 4.14 16.15 2.27
CA CYS A 49 4.10 17.10 1.16
C CYS A 49 2.72 17.76 1.05
N PRO A 50 2.63 19.01 0.59
CA PRO A 50 1.36 19.60 0.16
C PRO A 50 0.68 18.72 -0.88
N THR A 51 -0.65 18.58 -0.78
CA THR A 51 -1.38 17.72 -1.70
C THR A 51 -1.62 18.38 -3.04
N ILE A 52 -1.69 17.57 -4.11
CA ILE A 52 -2.01 18.06 -5.46
C ILE A 52 -3.38 18.73 -5.46
N ILE A 53 -4.38 18.13 -4.80
CA ILE A 53 -5.75 18.65 -4.78
C ILE A 53 -5.82 20.01 -4.10
N GLU A 54 -5.20 20.17 -2.92
CA GLU A 54 -5.18 21.47 -2.22
C GLU A 54 -4.41 22.52 -3.00
N THR A 55 -3.24 22.18 -3.53
CA THR A 55 -2.40 23.09 -4.30
C THR A 55 -3.11 23.54 -5.56
N SER A 56 -3.74 22.63 -6.31
CA SER A 56 -4.53 22.95 -7.50
C SER A 56 -5.71 23.87 -7.15
N SER A 57 -6.40 23.60 -6.05
CA SER A 57 -7.54 24.44 -5.62
C SER A 57 -7.10 25.85 -5.27
N LYS A 58 -5.99 26.00 -4.52
CA LYS A 58 -5.43 27.32 -4.15
C LYS A 58 -4.99 28.13 -5.37
N LYS A 59 -4.26 27.50 -6.29
CA LYS A 59 -3.79 28.16 -7.52
C LYS A 59 -4.95 28.55 -8.43
N LYS A 60 -5.94 27.70 -8.61
CA LYS A 60 -7.14 28.01 -9.39
C LYS A 60 -7.89 29.23 -8.83
N LEU A 61 -7.99 29.38 -7.50
CA LEU A 61 -8.58 30.55 -6.85
C LEU A 61 -7.75 31.82 -7.09
N ALA A 62 -6.42 31.68 -7.24
CA ALA A 62 -5.53 32.80 -7.59
C ALA A 62 -5.46 33.11 -9.10
N GLY A 63 -6.15 32.33 -9.94
CA GLY A 63 -6.09 32.47 -11.40
C GLY A 63 -4.77 31.91 -12.00
N GLU A 64 -4.08 31.04 -11.28
CA GLU A 64 -2.82 30.43 -11.69
C GLU A 64 -3.01 28.95 -12.07
N GLU A 65 -2.14 28.44 -12.94
CA GLU A 65 -2.07 27.01 -13.26
C GLU A 65 -1.10 26.30 -12.33
N VAL A 66 -1.37 25.02 -12.06
CA VAL A 66 -0.49 24.13 -11.28
C VAL A 66 0.62 23.62 -12.19
N SER A 67 1.85 23.70 -11.70
CA SER A 67 3.03 23.09 -12.32
C SER A 67 3.51 21.87 -11.51
N ILE A 68 4.42 21.10 -12.07
CA ILE A 68 5.03 19.94 -11.37
C ILE A 68 5.82 20.39 -10.14
N GLU A 69 6.48 21.52 -10.20
CA GLU A 69 7.29 22.08 -9.10
C GLU A 69 6.46 22.48 -7.89
N ASP A 70 5.16 22.71 -8.09
CA ASP A 70 4.24 23.04 -6.99
C ASP A 70 3.82 21.82 -6.18
N VAL A 71 3.94 20.61 -6.74
CA VAL A 71 3.33 19.37 -6.19
C VAL A 71 4.31 18.21 -6.03
N CYS A 72 5.48 18.26 -6.69
CA CYS A 72 6.50 17.23 -6.60
C CYS A 72 7.71 17.75 -5.82
N PHE A 73 8.03 17.07 -4.73
CA PHE A 73 9.12 17.45 -3.82
C PHE A 73 10.21 16.39 -3.87
N GLN A 74 11.45 16.76 -3.54
CA GLN A 74 12.57 15.83 -3.56
C GLN A 74 13.31 15.85 -2.22
N ARG A 75 13.66 14.65 -1.73
CA ARG A 75 14.60 14.49 -0.61
C ARG A 75 15.40 13.20 -0.79
N ASP A 76 16.71 13.29 -0.54
CA ASP A 76 17.66 12.15 -0.57
C ASP A 76 17.57 11.32 -1.88
N GLY A 77 17.30 11.98 -3.01
CA GLY A 77 17.15 11.34 -4.33
C GLY A 77 15.75 10.78 -4.64
N VAL A 78 14.83 10.75 -3.67
CA VAL A 78 13.45 10.32 -3.87
C VAL A 78 12.58 11.52 -4.24
N PHE A 79 11.85 11.42 -5.35
CA PHE A 79 10.77 12.34 -5.68
C PHE A 79 9.50 11.86 -4.98
N ALA A 80 8.73 12.77 -4.42
CA ALA A 80 7.56 12.42 -3.63
C ALA A 80 6.43 13.44 -3.78
N MET A 81 5.18 12.96 -3.72
CA MET A 81 3.97 13.78 -3.73
C MET A 81 2.82 13.11 -3.00
N GLU A 82 1.82 13.91 -2.66
CA GLU A 82 0.55 13.44 -2.10
C GLU A 82 -0.60 13.82 -3.03
N LEU A 83 -1.47 12.87 -3.36
CA LEU A 83 -2.65 13.18 -4.15
C LEU A 83 -3.64 14.06 -3.38
N GLY A 84 -3.83 13.73 -2.12
CA GLY A 84 -4.86 14.34 -1.29
C GLY A 84 -6.21 13.64 -1.38
N GLY A 85 -7.17 14.19 -0.69
CA GLY A 85 -8.54 13.68 -0.62
C GLY A 85 -9.53 14.80 -0.30
N PRO A 86 -10.82 14.49 -0.21
CA PRO A 86 -11.80 15.46 0.26
C PRO A 86 -11.51 15.83 1.72
N GLU A 87 -11.92 17.03 2.11
CA GLU A 87 -11.89 17.44 3.51
C GLU A 87 -12.59 16.39 4.39
N VAL A 88 -12.09 16.22 5.62
CA VAL A 88 -12.66 15.28 6.59
C VAL A 88 -14.17 15.53 6.75
N GLY A 89 -14.96 14.47 6.57
CA GLY A 89 -16.43 14.53 6.63
C GLY A 89 -17.09 15.02 5.33
N ARG A 90 -16.34 15.32 4.28
CA ARG A 90 -16.88 15.80 3.00
C ARG A 90 -16.47 14.89 1.84
N GLY A 91 -17.39 14.11 1.33
CA GLY A 91 -17.21 13.34 0.10
C GLY A 91 -16.59 11.95 0.28
N CYS A 92 -16.39 11.26 -0.84
CA CYS A 92 -15.81 9.92 -0.92
C CYS A 92 -14.31 10.00 -1.21
N GLY A 93 -13.46 9.35 -0.40
CA GLY A 93 -12.00 9.29 -0.60
C GLY A 93 -11.61 8.80 -1.99
N GLY A 94 -12.33 7.81 -2.53
CA GLY A 94 -12.08 7.30 -3.87
C GLY A 94 -12.26 8.32 -4.98
N ARG A 95 -13.21 9.27 -4.86
CA ARG A 95 -13.36 10.38 -5.82
C ARG A 95 -12.19 11.36 -5.77
N GLY A 96 -11.66 11.61 -4.57
CA GLY A 96 -10.46 12.44 -4.40
C GLY A 96 -9.26 11.83 -5.13
N ILE A 97 -9.05 10.53 -4.97
CA ILE A 97 -7.97 9.81 -5.67
C ILE A 97 -8.13 9.87 -7.18
N ILE A 98 -9.33 9.65 -7.72
CA ILE A 98 -9.62 9.78 -9.16
C ILE A 98 -9.24 11.19 -9.64
N HIS A 99 -9.68 12.22 -8.93
CA HIS A 99 -9.38 13.60 -9.29
C HIS A 99 -7.87 13.92 -9.21
N GLY A 100 -7.17 13.40 -8.19
CA GLY A 100 -5.72 13.53 -8.08
C GLY A 100 -4.98 12.93 -9.28
N PHE A 101 -5.38 11.74 -9.74
CA PHE A 101 -4.81 11.13 -10.95
C PHE A 101 -5.14 11.90 -12.22
N GLU A 102 -6.35 12.43 -12.38
CA GLU A 102 -6.70 13.30 -13.51
C GLU A 102 -5.83 14.56 -13.56
N LEU A 103 -5.47 15.12 -12.41
CA LEU A 103 -4.53 16.24 -12.34
C LEU A 103 -3.11 15.82 -12.72
N LEU A 104 -2.64 14.65 -12.28
CA LEU A 104 -1.33 14.09 -12.67
C LEU A 104 -1.25 13.85 -14.18
N GLU A 105 -2.30 13.29 -14.79
CA GLU A 105 -2.38 13.11 -16.24
C GLU A 105 -2.26 14.44 -16.98
N LYS A 106 -2.93 15.48 -16.51
CA LYS A 106 -2.83 16.84 -17.07
C LYS A 106 -1.43 17.44 -16.96
N LEU A 107 -0.68 17.06 -15.93
CA LEU A 107 0.71 17.48 -15.73
C LEU A 107 1.71 16.67 -16.56
N GLY A 108 1.26 15.73 -17.40
CA GLY A 108 2.13 14.91 -18.24
C GLY A 108 2.86 13.80 -17.48
N PHE A 109 2.28 13.29 -16.41
CA PHE A 109 2.84 12.26 -15.52
C PHE A 109 3.55 11.12 -16.25
N HIS A 110 3.01 10.64 -17.35
CA HIS A 110 3.56 9.51 -18.12
C HIS A 110 4.90 9.85 -18.84
N GLU A 111 5.23 11.12 -18.97
CA GLU A 111 6.44 11.59 -19.66
C GLU A 111 7.60 11.91 -18.70
N TRP A 112 7.41 11.79 -17.38
CA TRP A 112 8.40 12.24 -16.40
C TRP A 112 9.66 11.35 -16.29
N GLY A 113 9.69 10.20 -16.94
CA GLY A 113 10.90 9.37 -17.10
C GLY A 113 11.42 8.78 -15.79
N PHE A 114 10.54 8.35 -14.87
CA PHE A 114 10.90 7.61 -13.67
C PHE A 114 11.16 6.13 -14.00
N ASP A 115 12.17 5.53 -13.34
CA ASP A 115 12.39 4.08 -13.41
C ASP A 115 11.31 3.32 -12.64
N TYR A 116 10.87 3.91 -11.50
CA TYR A 116 9.83 3.35 -10.64
C TYR A 116 8.86 4.43 -10.17
N VAL A 117 7.58 4.12 -10.24
CA VAL A 117 6.50 4.88 -9.61
C VAL A 117 5.85 3.99 -8.57
N LEU A 118 5.97 4.39 -7.31
CA LEU A 118 5.50 3.64 -6.15
C LEU A 118 4.23 4.32 -5.62
N LEU A 119 3.11 3.60 -5.64
CA LEU A 119 1.80 4.10 -5.25
C LEU A 119 1.40 3.51 -3.89
N ASP A 120 1.24 4.36 -2.87
CA ASP A 120 0.81 3.95 -1.52
C ASP A 120 -0.69 4.12 -1.35
N PHE A 121 -1.43 3.01 -1.40
CA PHE A 121 -2.88 3.01 -1.27
C PHE A 121 -3.36 2.69 0.14
N LEU A 122 -4.62 3.07 0.41
CA LEU A 122 -5.37 2.60 1.57
C LEU A 122 -5.45 1.06 1.62
N GLY A 123 -5.72 0.54 2.83
CA GLY A 123 -5.71 -0.89 3.12
C GLY A 123 -6.55 -1.76 2.21
N ASP A 124 -7.81 -1.42 2.07
CA ASP A 124 -8.79 -2.28 1.41
C ASP A 124 -9.16 -1.75 0.03
N VAL A 125 -9.19 -2.65 -0.96
CA VAL A 125 -9.75 -2.35 -2.29
C VAL A 125 -11.29 -2.43 -2.21
N VAL A 126 -11.87 -1.58 -1.35
CA VAL A 126 -13.32 -1.63 -1.06
C VAL A 126 -14.19 -0.80 -2.01
N CYS A 127 -13.63 0.09 -2.80
CA CYS A 127 -14.39 0.87 -3.77
C CYS A 127 -13.61 1.13 -5.05
N GLY A 128 -14.33 1.46 -6.14
CA GLY A 128 -13.76 1.66 -7.46
C GLY A 128 -12.62 2.70 -7.52
N GLY A 129 -12.58 3.69 -6.62
CA GLY A 129 -11.50 4.66 -6.57
C GLY A 129 -10.16 4.06 -6.15
N PHE A 130 -10.15 3.10 -5.24
CA PHE A 130 -8.92 2.41 -4.81
C PHE A 130 -8.50 1.29 -5.75
N GLY A 131 -9.44 0.74 -6.53
CA GLY A 131 -9.14 -0.18 -7.63
C GLY A 131 -8.76 0.50 -8.94
N LEU A 132 -8.88 1.84 -9.02
CA LEU A 132 -8.68 2.59 -10.26
C LEU A 132 -7.31 2.35 -10.91
N PRO A 133 -6.17 2.37 -10.17
CA PRO A 133 -4.87 2.14 -10.80
C PRO A 133 -4.75 0.74 -11.39
N ILE A 134 -5.41 -0.22 -10.77
CA ILE A 134 -5.48 -1.59 -11.26
C ILE A 134 -6.36 -1.64 -12.51
N ALA A 135 -7.54 -1.01 -12.46
CA ALA A 135 -8.53 -1.02 -13.53
C ALA A 135 -8.11 -0.24 -14.79
N ARG A 136 -7.24 0.77 -14.65
CA ARG A 136 -6.75 1.63 -15.75
C ARG A 136 -5.33 1.31 -16.21
N ASP A 137 -4.79 0.14 -15.87
CA ASP A 137 -3.41 -0.26 -16.18
C ASP A 137 -2.32 0.75 -15.71
N MET A 138 -2.63 1.59 -14.72
CA MET A 138 -1.68 2.52 -14.11
C MET A 138 -0.70 1.81 -13.17
N CYS A 139 -0.97 0.55 -12.85
CA CYS A 139 -0.19 -0.28 -11.96
C CYS A 139 -0.02 -1.67 -12.58
N GLN A 140 1.21 -2.06 -12.84
CA GLN A 140 1.54 -3.39 -13.37
C GLN A 140 1.71 -4.42 -12.26
N LYS A 141 2.25 -3.98 -11.10
CA LYS A 141 2.58 -4.85 -9.98
C LYS A 141 1.89 -4.37 -8.70
N VAL A 142 1.21 -5.27 -8.05
CA VAL A 142 0.65 -5.09 -6.71
C VAL A 142 1.57 -5.77 -5.69
N ILE A 143 1.96 -5.05 -4.66
CA ILE A 143 2.63 -5.58 -3.48
C ILE A 143 1.61 -5.63 -2.35
N VAL A 144 1.51 -6.78 -1.69
CA VAL A 144 0.63 -6.96 -0.54
C VAL A 144 1.46 -6.84 0.74
N VAL A 145 0.98 -6.07 1.73
CA VAL A 145 1.63 -6.01 3.05
C VAL A 145 0.70 -6.65 4.08
N GLY A 146 1.24 -7.59 4.83
CA GLY A 146 0.53 -8.26 5.90
C GLY A 146 1.44 -8.61 7.06
N SER A 147 0.84 -9.10 8.13
CA SER A 147 1.46 -9.62 9.36
C SER A 147 0.79 -10.94 9.72
N ASN A 148 1.33 -11.64 10.72
CA ASN A 148 0.84 -12.95 11.18
C ASN A 148 -0.49 -12.87 11.96
N ASP A 149 -1.37 -11.91 11.64
CA ASP A 149 -2.71 -11.82 12.22
C ASP A 149 -3.81 -12.07 11.18
N LEU A 150 -4.86 -12.78 11.60
CA LEU A 150 -5.97 -13.19 10.73
C LEU A 150 -6.60 -12.01 9.97
N GLN A 151 -6.79 -10.87 10.63
CA GLN A 151 -7.41 -9.69 9.99
C GLN A 151 -6.50 -9.10 8.91
N SER A 152 -5.17 -9.14 9.13
CA SER A 152 -4.20 -8.69 8.13
C SER A 152 -4.21 -9.59 6.91
N LEU A 153 -4.26 -10.91 7.11
CA LEU A 153 -4.31 -11.89 6.03
C LEU A 153 -5.67 -11.90 5.32
N TYR A 154 -6.76 -11.61 6.03
CA TYR A 154 -8.07 -11.41 5.41
C TYR A 154 -8.05 -10.23 4.41
N VAL A 155 -7.46 -9.10 4.79
CA VAL A 155 -7.29 -7.95 3.89
C VAL A 155 -6.36 -8.29 2.73
N ALA A 156 -5.24 -8.97 3.00
CA ALA A 156 -4.31 -9.44 1.96
C ALA A 156 -5.02 -10.33 0.92
N ASN A 157 -5.88 -11.23 1.38
CA ASN A 157 -6.67 -12.09 0.51
C ASN A 157 -7.69 -11.32 -0.32
N ASN A 158 -8.33 -10.29 0.25
CA ASN A 158 -9.23 -9.41 -0.49
C ASN A 158 -8.51 -8.62 -1.59
N VAL A 159 -7.26 -8.22 -1.36
CA VAL A 159 -6.43 -7.61 -2.41
C VAL A 159 -6.15 -8.62 -3.52
N CYS A 160 -5.82 -9.86 -3.20
CA CYS A 160 -5.66 -10.94 -4.17
C CYS A 160 -6.94 -11.19 -4.97
N LYS A 161 -8.12 -11.22 -4.31
CA LYS A 161 -9.44 -11.33 -4.97
C LYS A 161 -9.68 -10.17 -5.94
N ALA A 162 -9.34 -8.94 -5.55
CA ALA A 162 -9.48 -7.78 -6.41
C ALA A 162 -8.56 -7.85 -7.64
N VAL A 163 -7.30 -8.23 -7.48
CA VAL A 163 -6.38 -8.41 -8.61
C VAL A 163 -6.90 -9.48 -9.57
N GLU A 164 -7.36 -10.61 -9.06
CA GLU A 164 -7.93 -11.69 -9.87
C GLU A 164 -9.18 -11.22 -10.63
N TYR A 165 -10.07 -10.47 -9.98
CA TYR A 165 -11.25 -9.89 -10.60
C TYR A 165 -10.88 -8.98 -11.78
N PHE A 166 -9.95 -8.04 -11.61
CA PHE A 166 -9.54 -7.14 -12.69
C PHE A 166 -8.81 -7.87 -13.82
N ARG A 167 -8.01 -8.90 -13.51
CA ARG A 167 -7.40 -9.76 -14.54
C ARG A 167 -8.43 -10.51 -15.35
N SER A 168 -9.48 -11.03 -14.71
CA SER A 168 -10.57 -11.74 -15.40
C SER A 168 -11.33 -10.84 -16.38
N MET A 169 -11.28 -9.52 -16.16
CA MET A 169 -11.83 -8.49 -17.06
C MET A 169 -10.87 -8.02 -18.15
N GLY A 170 -9.70 -8.65 -18.28
CA GLY A 170 -8.70 -8.34 -19.30
C GLY A 170 -7.59 -7.39 -18.86
N GLY A 171 -7.52 -7.01 -17.58
CA GLY A 171 -6.44 -6.18 -17.02
C GLY A 171 -5.09 -6.91 -16.99
N ASN A 172 -4.00 -6.17 -17.11
CA ASN A 172 -2.63 -6.71 -17.14
C ASN A 172 -1.88 -6.58 -15.80
N VAL A 173 -2.61 -6.40 -14.70
CA VAL A 173 -2.05 -6.31 -13.35
C VAL A 173 -1.79 -7.70 -12.76
N GLY A 174 -0.80 -7.80 -11.86
CA GLY A 174 -0.56 -9.01 -11.06
C GLY A 174 0.06 -8.69 -9.72
N VAL A 175 0.05 -9.67 -8.82
CA VAL A 175 0.71 -9.57 -7.52
C VAL A 175 2.19 -9.88 -7.70
N ALA A 176 3.07 -8.95 -7.36
CA ALA A 176 4.52 -9.17 -7.35
C ALA A 176 4.95 -10.05 -6.17
N GLY A 177 4.24 -9.94 -5.06
CA GLY A 177 4.47 -10.73 -3.87
C GLY A 177 4.02 -10.00 -2.60
N MET A 178 4.39 -10.59 -1.45
CA MET A 178 4.01 -10.12 -0.13
C MET A 178 5.21 -9.61 0.65
N ILE A 179 5.06 -8.48 1.33
CA ILE A 179 5.94 -8.04 2.41
C ILE A 179 5.28 -8.49 3.72
N VAL A 180 5.94 -9.36 4.45
CA VAL A 180 5.54 -9.70 5.82
C VAL A 180 6.15 -8.65 6.74
N ASN A 181 5.33 -7.81 7.36
CA ASN A 181 5.80 -6.79 8.29
C ASN A 181 5.39 -7.13 9.72
N LYS A 182 6.22 -6.73 10.68
CA LYS A 182 6.09 -7.12 12.09
C LYS A 182 6.08 -8.65 12.25
N ASP A 183 6.95 -9.30 11.50
CA ASP A 183 7.09 -10.75 11.56
C ASP A 183 7.60 -11.18 12.95
N ASP A 184 6.77 -11.92 13.66
CA ASP A 184 7.05 -12.47 14.99
C ASP A 184 7.55 -13.92 14.93
N GLY A 185 7.65 -14.47 13.71
CA GLY A 185 8.18 -15.80 13.45
C GLY A 185 7.16 -16.94 13.58
N THR A 186 5.86 -16.65 13.76
CA THR A 186 4.83 -17.70 13.87
C THR A 186 4.51 -18.34 12.50
N GLY A 187 4.62 -17.60 11.40
CA GLY A 187 4.68 -18.16 10.04
C GLY A 187 3.37 -18.18 9.26
N GLU A 188 2.26 -17.64 9.79
CA GLU A 188 0.94 -17.64 9.13
C GLU A 188 0.96 -16.82 7.85
N ALA A 189 1.68 -15.68 7.84
CA ALA A 189 1.82 -14.86 6.65
C ALA A 189 2.60 -15.55 5.53
N GLN A 190 3.63 -16.30 5.86
CA GLN A 190 4.38 -17.11 4.91
C GLN A 190 3.54 -18.29 4.39
N ALA A 191 2.76 -18.93 5.27
CA ALA A 191 1.82 -19.98 4.90
C ALA A 191 0.73 -19.43 3.97
N PHE A 192 0.20 -18.26 4.26
CA PHE A 192 -0.76 -17.54 3.39
C PHE A 192 -0.16 -17.28 2.01
N ALA A 193 1.03 -16.65 1.95
CA ALA A 193 1.68 -16.32 0.67
C ALA A 193 1.85 -17.57 -0.21
N LYS A 194 2.27 -18.69 0.40
CA LYS A 194 2.37 -19.99 -0.28
C LYS A 194 1.01 -20.50 -0.75
N ALA A 195 -0.03 -20.40 0.07
CA ALA A 195 -1.37 -20.91 -0.26
C ALA A 195 -2.04 -20.13 -1.40
N VAL A 196 -1.78 -18.81 -1.53
CA VAL A 196 -2.28 -17.96 -2.61
C VAL A 196 -1.33 -17.88 -3.81
N ASP A 197 -0.25 -18.65 -3.81
CA ASP A 197 0.75 -18.76 -4.88
C ASP A 197 1.45 -17.41 -5.22
N ILE A 198 1.88 -16.69 -4.19
CA ILE A 198 2.69 -15.47 -4.32
C ILE A 198 3.99 -15.58 -3.52
N PRO A 199 5.11 -14.98 -3.98
CA PRO A 199 6.36 -15.02 -3.22
C PRO A 199 6.31 -14.06 -2.02
N VAL A 200 7.04 -14.40 -0.96
CA VAL A 200 7.44 -13.44 0.07
C VAL A 200 8.62 -12.63 -0.46
N LEU A 201 8.43 -11.31 -0.59
CA LEU A 201 9.46 -10.39 -1.09
C LEU A 201 10.47 -10.02 0.01
N CYS A 202 9.98 -9.92 1.24
CA CYS A 202 10.78 -9.57 2.41
C CYS A 202 9.97 -9.85 3.67
N ALA A 203 10.65 -10.23 4.77
CA ALA A 203 10.07 -10.32 6.10
C ALA A 203 10.76 -9.29 7.02
N ILE A 204 10.02 -8.28 7.44
CA ILE A 204 10.48 -7.23 8.36
C ILE A 204 10.13 -7.67 9.79
N PRO A 205 11.11 -7.91 10.66
CA PRO A 205 10.85 -8.48 11.96
C PRO A 205 10.06 -7.54 12.88
N ALA A 206 9.29 -8.11 13.80
CA ALA A 206 8.73 -7.40 14.94
C ALA A 206 9.87 -7.00 15.89
N ASN A 207 10.36 -5.77 15.72
CA ASN A 207 11.53 -5.26 16.45
C ASN A 207 11.25 -3.89 17.04
N GLU A 208 11.57 -3.71 18.31
CA GLU A 208 11.29 -2.47 19.06
C GLU A 208 12.11 -1.28 18.51
N GLU A 209 13.33 -1.51 18.04
CA GLU A 209 14.15 -0.45 17.43
C GLU A 209 13.55 0.03 16.11
N ILE A 210 13.12 -0.90 15.26
CA ILE A 210 12.40 -0.58 14.00
C ILE A 210 11.16 0.25 14.32
N ARG A 211 10.35 -0.20 15.29
CA ARG A 211 9.14 0.51 15.75
C ARG A 211 9.46 1.93 16.20
N ARG A 212 10.47 2.09 17.06
CA ARG A 212 10.89 3.38 17.61
C ARG A 212 11.44 4.31 16.52
N LYS A 213 12.27 3.81 15.62
CA LYS A 213 12.82 4.60 14.50
C LYS A 213 11.70 5.06 13.56
N SER A 214 10.79 4.16 13.20
CA SER A 214 9.61 4.50 12.40
C SER A 214 8.73 5.57 13.05
N ALA A 215 8.44 5.43 14.34
CA ALA A 215 7.67 6.42 15.11
C ALA A 215 8.33 7.80 15.19
N ASN A 216 9.65 7.86 15.04
CA ASN A 216 10.45 9.11 15.00
C ASN A 216 10.74 9.55 13.56
N TYR A 217 10.01 9.07 12.56
CA TYR A 217 10.18 9.44 11.15
C TYR A 217 11.61 9.24 10.63
N GLN A 218 12.26 8.13 11.00
CA GLN A 218 13.60 7.79 10.57
C GLN A 218 13.57 6.68 9.51
N ILE A 219 14.22 6.93 8.38
CA ILE A 219 14.52 5.91 7.39
C ILE A 219 15.54 4.94 7.98
N ILE A 220 15.23 3.64 7.96
CA ILE A 220 16.11 2.58 8.47
C ILE A 220 16.86 1.84 7.36
N GLY A 221 16.34 1.85 6.12
CA GLY A 221 16.96 1.25 4.93
C GLY A 221 18.11 2.08 4.36
N LYS A 222 18.94 2.68 5.22
CA LYS A 222 20.09 3.46 4.76
C LYS A 222 21.25 2.54 4.40
N PRO A 223 21.94 2.74 3.24
CA PRO A 223 23.12 1.96 2.88
C PRO A 223 24.16 1.93 4.02
N GLY A 224 24.68 0.74 4.32
CA GLY A 224 25.60 0.51 5.42
C GLY A 224 25.00 0.52 6.82
N GLY A 225 23.69 0.76 6.96
CA GLY A 225 22.97 0.61 8.22
C GLY A 225 22.63 -0.84 8.54
N GLU A 226 22.25 -1.13 9.79
CA GLU A 226 21.89 -2.48 10.27
C GLU A 226 20.79 -3.13 9.42
N TRP A 227 19.79 -2.34 9.00
CA TRP A 227 18.62 -2.82 8.26
C TRP A 227 18.75 -2.65 6.74
N ALA A 228 19.91 -2.17 6.24
CA ALA A 228 20.14 -1.98 4.80
C ALA A 228 19.96 -3.28 4.01
N PRO A 229 20.51 -4.44 4.43
CA PRO A 229 20.38 -5.69 3.67
C PRO A 229 18.92 -6.09 3.41
N LEU A 230 18.02 -5.82 4.36
CA LEU A 230 16.60 -6.11 4.26
C LEU A 230 15.94 -5.33 3.10
N PHE A 231 16.25 -4.04 2.97
CA PHE A 231 15.68 -3.18 1.93
C PHE A 231 16.42 -3.30 0.60
N GLU A 232 17.69 -3.69 0.61
CA GLU A 232 18.44 -4.10 -0.60
C GLU A 232 17.81 -5.36 -1.23
N GLU A 233 17.54 -6.37 -0.41
CA GLU A 233 16.84 -7.58 -0.83
C GLU A 233 15.43 -7.26 -1.35
N LEU A 234 14.67 -6.44 -0.62
CA LEU A 234 13.34 -6.02 -1.04
C LEU A 234 13.38 -5.31 -2.40
N ALA A 235 14.31 -4.38 -2.61
CA ALA A 235 14.46 -3.66 -3.88
C ALA A 235 14.76 -4.62 -5.05
N ILE A 236 15.66 -5.60 -4.83
CA ILE A 236 15.98 -6.62 -5.82
C ILE A 236 14.76 -7.49 -6.12
N ASN A 237 14.05 -7.95 -5.10
CA ASN A 237 12.90 -8.84 -5.25
C ASN A 237 11.75 -8.12 -5.96
N VAL A 238 11.43 -6.87 -5.61
CA VAL A 238 10.41 -6.06 -6.29
C VAL A 238 10.75 -5.83 -7.76
N ALA A 239 12.03 -5.54 -8.06
CA ALA A 239 12.48 -5.35 -9.44
C ALA A 239 12.33 -6.62 -10.28
N LYS A 240 12.71 -7.79 -9.74
CA LYS A 240 12.74 -9.07 -10.45
C LYS A 240 11.40 -9.79 -10.49
N ALA A 241 10.54 -9.62 -9.46
CA ALA A 241 9.28 -10.35 -9.36
C ALA A 241 8.36 -10.03 -10.55
N PRO A 242 7.90 -11.04 -11.31
CA PRO A 242 6.88 -10.81 -12.33
C PRO A 242 5.53 -10.56 -11.68
N PRO A 243 4.59 -9.89 -12.37
CA PRO A 243 3.21 -9.79 -11.93
C PRO A 243 2.53 -11.17 -12.05
N GLN A 244 2.30 -11.83 -10.93
CA GLN A 244 1.71 -13.15 -10.86
C GLN A 244 0.18 -13.09 -10.71
N ARG A 245 -0.49 -14.17 -11.12
CA ARG A 245 -1.90 -14.37 -10.87
C ARG A 245 -2.06 -15.06 -9.50
N PRO A 246 -2.64 -14.40 -8.49
CA PRO A 246 -2.84 -15.03 -7.20
C PRO A 246 -3.99 -16.04 -7.25
N THR A 247 -3.99 -16.99 -6.32
CA THR A 247 -5.09 -17.94 -6.09
C THR A 247 -5.73 -17.60 -4.73
N PRO A 248 -6.73 -16.68 -4.67
CA PRO A 248 -7.31 -16.26 -3.41
C PRO A 248 -7.99 -17.41 -2.66
N LEU A 249 -7.91 -17.38 -1.34
CA LEU A 249 -8.53 -18.39 -0.48
C LEU A 249 -10.01 -18.06 -0.21
N GLU A 250 -10.82 -19.10 -0.02
CA GLU A 250 -12.13 -18.98 0.63
C GLU A 250 -11.94 -18.79 2.16
N GLN A 251 -13.02 -18.43 2.86
CA GLN A 251 -12.95 -18.09 4.28
C GLN A 251 -12.41 -19.23 5.14
N ASP A 252 -12.84 -20.45 4.90
CA ASP A 252 -12.40 -21.63 5.65
C ASP A 252 -10.90 -21.88 5.44
N GLY A 253 -10.40 -21.77 4.20
CA GLY A 253 -8.97 -21.91 3.89
C GLY A 253 -8.10 -20.85 4.53
N LEU A 254 -8.64 -19.66 4.84
CA LEU A 254 -7.96 -18.64 5.62
C LEU A 254 -7.88 -19.01 7.11
N LEU A 255 -8.99 -19.54 7.67
CA LEU A 255 -9.05 -19.97 9.07
C LEU A 255 -8.13 -21.17 9.32
N ASP A 256 -7.98 -22.07 8.35
CA ASP A 256 -7.10 -23.24 8.44
C ASP A 256 -5.60 -22.89 8.57
N LEU A 257 -5.22 -21.63 8.30
CA LEU A 257 -3.85 -21.15 8.51
C LEU A 257 -3.53 -20.89 9.99
N PHE A 258 -4.55 -20.81 10.83
CA PHE A 258 -4.43 -20.55 12.26
C PHE A 258 -4.87 -21.76 13.09
N SER A 259 -4.30 -21.91 14.27
CA SER A 259 -4.77 -22.97 15.19
C SER A 259 -6.20 -22.69 15.65
N PRO A 260 -7.00 -23.74 15.98
CA PRO A 260 -8.35 -23.55 16.54
C PRO A 260 -8.39 -22.69 17.81
N GLU A 261 -7.33 -22.70 18.60
CA GLU A 261 -7.18 -21.86 19.80
C GLU A 261 -7.01 -20.39 19.44
N GLU A 262 -6.31 -20.07 18.35
CA GLU A 262 -6.08 -18.72 17.86
C GLU A 262 -7.30 -18.13 17.16
N THR A 263 -8.17 -18.97 16.57
CA THR A 263 -9.39 -18.53 15.88
C THR A 263 -10.63 -18.46 16.79
N GLY A 264 -10.49 -18.72 18.09
CA GLY A 264 -11.60 -18.73 19.04
C GLY A 264 -12.52 -19.96 18.93
N GLY A 265 -12.06 -21.03 18.25
CA GLY A 265 -12.81 -22.27 18.06
C GLY A 265 -13.90 -22.21 17.00
N ASN A 266 -14.65 -23.30 16.87
CA ASN A 266 -15.79 -23.40 15.96
C ASN A 266 -16.98 -22.59 16.49
N VAL A 267 -17.08 -21.31 16.13
CA VAL A 267 -18.22 -20.47 16.46
C VAL A 267 -19.33 -20.73 15.43
N GLN A 268 -20.42 -21.30 15.89
CA GLN A 268 -21.59 -21.49 15.04
C GLN A 268 -22.35 -20.17 14.89
N LEU A 269 -22.55 -19.71 13.65
CA LEU A 269 -23.39 -18.57 13.36
C LEU A 269 -24.86 -18.94 13.56
N ILE A 270 -25.51 -18.37 14.57
CA ILE A 270 -26.93 -18.55 14.84
C ILE A 270 -27.67 -17.29 14.33
N PRO A 271 -28.61 -17.42 13.37
CA PRO A 271 -29.39 -16.28 12.92
C PRO A 271 -30.24 -15.71 14.07
N ALA A 272 -30.20 -14.39 14.25
CA ALA A 272 -31.06 -13.71 15.22
C ALA A 272 -32.52 -13.84 14.81
N SER A 273 -33.41 -14.23 15.74
CA SER A 273 -34.84 -14.25 15.48
C SER A 273 -35.40 -12.82 15.46
N GLN A 274 -36.57 -12.63 14.81
CA GLN A 274 -37.24 -11.31 14.84
C GLN A 274 -37.69 -10.91 16.25
N ALA A 275 -37.94 -11.88 17.13
CA ALA A 275 -38.27 -11.64 18.52
C ALA A 275 -37.06 -11.08 19.30
N ASP A 276 -35.85 -11.61 19.04
CA ASP A 276 -34.61 -11.14 19.67
C ASP A 276 -34.26 -9.72 19.27
N MET A 277 -34.60 -9.31 18.04
CA MET A 277 -34.28 -7.97 17.51
C MET A 277 -35.24 -6.88 17.99
N ARG A 278 -36.42 -7.22 18.55
CA ARG A 278 -37.43 -6.25 18.92
C ARG A 278 -37.39 -5.86 20.38
N GLY A 279 -36.51 -6.44 21.18
CA GLY A 279 -36.36 -6.17 22.62
C GLY A 279 -37.68 -6.30 23.35
N GLY A 280 -37.84 -7.26 24.25
CA GLY A 280 -39.06 -7.40 25.05
C GLY A 280 -39.32 -6.22 25.96
#